data_8571f2ac4c5fae26169beef7300e8fc0
#
_entry.id   8571f2ac4c5fae26169beef7300e8fc0
#
_cell.length_a   1.000
_cell.length_b   1.000
_cell.length_c   1.000
_cell.angle_alpha   90.00
_cell.angle_beta   90.00
_cell.angle_gamma   90.00
#
_symmetry.space_group_name_H-M   'P 1'
#
loop_
_entity.id
_entity.type
_entity.pdbx_description
1 polymer ?
#
loop_
_entity_poly.entity_id
_entity_poly.type
_entity_poly.pdbx_seq_one_letter_code
_entity_poly.pdbx_strand_id
1 'polypeptide(L)'
;QAIRLLDNIATYKDKNKAFYQLNIGDKSEVKNQNSDKIEIKAIIDNIEHSQISYNSEKDISIAPFPNIIYISASRKGATSTIPLFSNFEIGPEGENVLNVIEHFSDEILADSLQGEAEGKTFSYVLSGWLQKISPDVKFEPKLAKQADISYSLYDQHRSSNVGYGLSYSLPVIVALLLGTLNQDSLVLIENPEAHIHPRGQYEMSQLICLCVEAGAHVIVETHSDHLFDGIRIFCKENKTSFADKVIAYWCQLDENKCTKVDSCHIKRNGKVDNWPQGMFDQFLIDAERLI
;
A
#
# COMPACT_ATOMS: atom_id res chain seq x y z
N GLN A 1 -5.08 1.84 -10.45
CA GLN A 1 -5.36 2.94 -11.41
C GLN A 1 -6.82 3.37 -11.38
N ALA A 2 -7.81 2.43 -11.39
CA ALA A 2 -9.24 2.77 -11.37
C ALA A 2 -9.62 3.63 -10.16
N ILE A 3 -9.17 3.25 -8.95
CA ILE A 3 -9.46 3.99 -7.71
C ILE A 3 -8.84 5.39 -7.77
N ARG A 4 -7.60 5.52 -8.24
CA ARG A 4 -6.94 6.82 -8.41
C ARG A 4 -7.64 7.71 -9.44
N LEU A 5 -8.19 7.12 -10.51
CA LEU A 5 -8.98 7.88 -11.47
C LEU A 5 -10.26 8.43 -10.84
N LEU A 6 -10.96 7.64 -10.03
CA LEU A 6 -12.16 8.09 -9.32
C LEU A 6 -11.83 9.24 -8.34
N ASP A 7 -10.76 9.11 -7.58
CA ASP A 7 -10.27 10.16 -6.67
C ASP A 7 -9.91 11.45 -7.43
N ASN A 8 -9.16 11.33 -8.52
CA ASN A 8 -8.84 12.48 -9.38
C ASN A 8 -10.08 13.15 -9.97
N ILE A 9 -11.12 12.37 -10.36
CA ILE A 9 -12.37 12.93 -10.86
C ILE A 9 -13.10 13.68 -9.74
N ALA A 10 -13.17 13.12 -8.54
CA ALA A 10 -13.76 13.77 -7.38
C ALA A 10 -13.07 15.12 -7.09
N THR A 11 -11.74 15.14 -7.18
CA THR A 11 -10.90 16.31 -6.90
C THR A 11 -11.01 17.37 -7.99
N TYR A 12 -10.82 17.00 -9.25
CA TYR A 12 -10.70 17.96 -10.35
C TYR A 12 -12.02 18.27 -11.05
N LYS A 13 -13.05 17.44 -10.88
CA LYS A 13 -14.35 17.55 -11.56
C LYS A 13 -14.24 17.63 -13.11
N ASP A 14 -13.11 17.16 -13.65
CA ASP A 14 -12.78 17.14 -15.07
C ASP A 14 -12.12 15.80 -15.43
N LYS A 15 -12.77 15.03 -16.30
CA LYS A 15 -12.32 13.71 -16.73
C LYS A 15 -10.94 13.73 -17.42
N ASN A 16 -10.71 14.71 -18.26
CA ASN A 16 -9.47 14.80 -19.04
C ASN A 16 -8.30 15.11 -18.10
N LYS A 17 -8.49 16.06 -17.20
CA LYS A 17 -7.50 16.41 -16.18
C LYS A 17 -7.25 15.24 -15.23
N ALA A 18 -8.29 14.51 -14.81
CA ALA A 18 -8.19 13.34 -13.96
C ALA A 18 -7.36 12.22 -14.62
N PHE A 19 -7.58 11.94 -15.91
CA PHE A 19 -6.76 10.99 -16.66
C PHE A 19 -5.31 11.46 -16.83
N TYR A 20 -5.10 12.73 -17.15
CA TYR A 20 -3.76 13.29 -17.30
C TYR A 20 -2.92 13.15 -16.03
N GLN A 21 -3.53 13.36 -14.87
CA GLN A 21 -2.87 13.23 -13.57
C GLN A 21 -2.49 11.79 -13.18
N LEU A 22 -3.04 10.79 -13.86
CA LEU A 22 -2.60 9.40 -13.64
C LEU A 22 -1.24 9.10 -14.24
N ASN A 23 -0.81 9.89 -15.22
CA ASN A 23 0.44 9.69 -15.96
C ASN A 23 0.59 8.25 -16.54
N ILE A 24 -0.49 7.76 -17.15
CA ILE A 24 -0.58 6.39 -17.69
C ILE A 24 -0.52 6.33 -19.21
N GLY A 25 -0.01 7.38 -19.86
CA GLY A 25 0.06 7.49 -21.31
C GLY A 25 -1.25 7.95 -21.95
N ASP A 26 -1.42 7.64 -23.24
CA ASP A 26 -2.65 7.98 -23.98
C ASP A 26 -3.83 7.11 -23.50
N LYS A 27 -5.02 7.71 -23.56
CA LYS A 27 -6.26 7.01 -23.18
C LYS A 27 -6.49 5.71 -23.96
N SER A 28 -6.00 5.63 -25.20
CA SER A 28 -6.11 4.41 -26.01
C SER A 28 -5.27 3.26 -25.48
N GLU A 29 -4.19 3.53 -24.72
CA GLU A 29 -3.33 2.52 -24.13
C GLU A 29 -3.97 1.84 -22.90
N VAL A 30 -4.90 2.53 -22.27
CA VAL A 30 -5.63 2.01 -21.07
C VAL A 30 -6.81 1.14 -21.48
N LYS A 31 -7.30 1.31 -22.69
CA LYS A 31 -8.45 0.57 -23.20
C LYS A 31 -8.05 -0.84 -23.64
N ASN A 32 -8.82 -1.85 -23.21
CA ASN A 32 -8.65 -3.21 -23.74
C ASN A 32 -8.89 -3.20 -25.26
N GLN A 33 -8.05 -3.88 -26.03
CA GLN A 33 -8.15 -3.96 -27.49
C GLN A 33 -9.46 -4.53 -27.98
N ASN A 34 -10.12 -5.35 -27.17
CA ASN A 34 -11.41 -6.01 -27.47
C ASN A 34 -12.62 -5.25 -26.94
N SER A 35 -12.46 -3.99 -26.47
CA SER A 35 -13.56 -3.18 -25.92
C SER A 35 -13.59 -1.79 -26.53
N ASP A 36 -14.81 -1.27 -26.78
CA ASP A 36 -14.99 0.10 -27.29
C ASP A 36 -15.16 1.14 -26.17
N LYS A 37 -15.25 0.68 -24.90
CA LYS A 37 -15.46 1.56 -23.75
C LYS A 37 -14.59 1.16 -22.54
N ILE A 38 -14.29 2.15 -21.72
CA ILE A 38 -13.81 1.95 -20.35
C ILE A 38 -14.99 2.31 -19.43
N GLU A 39 -15.34 1.41 -18.55
CA GLU A 39 -16.39 1.61 -17.56
C GLU A 39 -15.84 1.30 -16.17
N ILE A 40 -15.98 2.25 -15.25
CA ILE A 40 -15.57 2.11 -13.85
C ILE A 40 -16.78 2.44 -12.99
N LYS A 41 -17.06 1.54 -12.06
CA LYS A 41 -18.15 1.63 -11.10
C LYS A 41 -17.62 1.51 -9.69
N ALA A 42 -18.05 2.39 -8.81
CA ALA A 42 -17.74 2.31 -7.39
C ALA A 42 -19.04 2.18 -6.58
N ILE A 43 -18.99 1.37 -5.54
CA ILE A 43 -20.04 1.25 -4.53
C ILE A 43 -19.39 1.59 -3.20
N ILE A 44 -19.89 2.63 -2.53
CA ILE A 44 -19.42 3.10 -1.23
C ILE A 44 -20.63 3.10 -0.30
N ASP A 45 -20.54 2.45 0.86
CA ASP A 45 -21.63 2.33 1.84
C ASP A 45 -22.94 1.79 1.26
N ASN A 46 -22.84 0.79 0.36
CA ASN A 46 -23.94 0.21 -0.39
C ASN A 46 -24.65 1.18 -1.36
N ILE A 47 -24.11 2.35 -1.61
CA ILE A 47 -24.60 3.31 -2.59
C ILE A 47 -23.73 3.24 -3.84
N GLU A 48 -24.36 3.07 -5.00
CA GLU A 48 -23.66 3.12 -6.28
C GLU A 48 -23.28 4.58 -6.61
N HIS A 49 -21.98 4.87 -6.66
CA HIS A 49 -21.45 6.21 -6.83
C HIS A 49 -20.88 6.36 -8.17
N SER A 50 -20.89 6.03 -9.17
CA SER A 50 -20.43 6.47 -10.47
C SER A 50 -20.06 5.40 -11.47
N GLN A 51 -20.53 5.66 -12.63
CA GLN A 51 -20.15 4.97 -13.84
C GLN A 51 -19.37 5.95 -14.71
N ILE A 52 -18.10 5.66 -14.97
CA ILE A 52 -17.29 6.39 -15.93
C ILE A 52 -17.32 5.58 -17.22
N SER A 53 -17.92 6.12 -18.26
CA SER A 53 -17.77 5.60 -19.61
C SER A 53 -16.86 6.51 -20.41
N TYR A 54 -15.83 5.96 -21.03
CA TYR A 54 -14.85 6.70 -21.85
C TYR A 54 -15.51 7.54 -22.99
N ASN A 55 -16.61 7.08 -23.53
CA ASN A 55 -17.33 7.71 -24.66
C ASN A 55 -18.61 8.46 -24.23
N SER A 56 -18.86 8.66 -22.94
CA SER A 56 -20.09 9.31 -22.49
C SER A 56 -19.83 10.80 -22.18
N GLU A 57 -20.67 11.68 -22.72
CA GLU A 57 -20.70 13.11 -22.40
C GLU A 57 -21.40 13.40 -21.05
N LYS A 58 -21.92 12.38 -20.38
CA LYS A 58 -22.65 12.57 -19.12
C LYS A 58 -21.71 13.00 -18.01
N ASP A 59 -22.09 14.06 -17.31
CA ASP A 59 -21.43 14.49 -16.08
C ASP A 59 -21.52 13.40 -15.01
N ILE A 60 -20.39 13.20 -14.33
CA ILE A 60 -20.28 12.22 -13.27
C ILE A 60 -20.45 12.97 -11.96
N SER A 61 -21.51 12.64 -11.22
CA SER A 61 -21.62 13.02 -9.82
C SER A 61 -20.95 11.95 -8.98
N ILE A 62 -19.82 12.29 -8.37
CA ILE A 62 -19.15 11.43 -7.38
C ILE A 62 -19.52 11.97 -6.01
N ALA A 63 -20.12 11.12 -5.17
CA ALA A 63 -20.28 11.39 -3.74
C ALA A 63 -18.91 11.49 -3.05
N PRO A 64 -18.83 11.87 -1.77
CA PRO A 64 -17.57 11.93 -1.05
C PRO A 64 -16.77 10.66 -1.24
N PHE A 65 -15.58 10.79 -1.81
CA PHE A 65 -14.65 9.69 -1.99
C PHE A 65 -13.68 9.69 -0.81
N PRO A 66 -13.25 8.52 -0.29
CA PRO A 66 -12.30 8.47 0.81
C PRO A 66 -10.99 9.18 0.42
N ASN A 67 -10.30 9.75 1.39
CA ASN A 67 -8.96 10.27 1.16
C ASN A 67 -8.01 9.12 0.78
N ILE A 68 -7.32 9.22 -0.35
CA ILE A 68 -6.44 8.16 -0.85
C ILE A 68 -4.99 8.43 -0.43
N ILE A 69 -4.43 7.49 0.34
CA ILE A 69 -3.00 7.42 0.61
C ILE A 69 -2.41 6.36 -0.32
N TYR A 70 -1.73 6.78 -1.39
CA TYR A 70 -1.24 5.87 -2.40
C TYR A 70 0.29 5.79 -2.41
N ILE A 71 0.82 4.56 -2.33
CA ILE A 71 2.24 4.24 -2.43
C ILE A 71 2.47 3.35 -3.65
N SER A 72 3.18 3.88 -4.62
CA SER A 72 3.49 3.23 -5.89
C SER A 72 4.60 2.19 -5.76
N ALA A 73 4.65 1.22 -6.68
CA ALA A 73 5.78 0.33 -6.88
C ALA A 73 7.07 1.09 -7.26
N SER A 74 6.92 2.22 -7.98
CA SER A 74 8.04 3.09 -8.39
C SER A 74 8.48 4.08 -7.32
N ARG A 75 8.47 3.66 -6.04
CA ARG A 75 8.93 4.50 -4.94
C ARG A 75 10.36 4.98 -5.13
N LYS A 76 10.64 6.20 -4.69
CA LYS A 76 12.03 6.68 -4.60
C LYS A 76 12.77 5.83 -3.57
N GLY A 77 13.82 5.18 -4.05
CA GLY A 77 14.73 4.43 -3.19
C GLY A 77 15.64 5.35 -2.37
N ALA A 78 16.78 4.80 -1.99
CA ALA A 78 17.79 5.52 -1.22
C ALA A 78 18.33 6.75 -1.99
N THR A 79 18.02 7.94 -1.48
CA THR A 79 18.50 9.23 -2.01
C THR A 79 19.31 9.95 -0.94
N SER A 80 20.29 10.76 -1.36
CA SER A 80 21.12 11.53 -0.42
C SER A 80 20.34 12.64 0.28
N THR A 81 19.37 13.22 -0.42
CA THR A 81 18.48 14.28 0.08
C THR A 81 17.13 14.19 -0.61
N ILE A 82 16.09 14.68 0.07
CA ILE A 82 14.73 14.81 -0.43
C ILE A 82 14.33 16.29 -0.26
N PRO A 83 13.71 16.95 -1.27
CA PRO A 83 13.16 18.29 -1.09
C PRO A 83 12.08 18.33 0.00
N LEU A 84 11.99 19.44 0.74
CA LEU A 84 10.88 19.69 1.64
C LEU A 84 9.70 20.29 0.87
N PHE A 85 8.52 19.78 1.14
CA PHE A 85 7.27 20.27 0.57
C PHE A 85 6.48 21.04 1.65
N SER A 86 5.60 21.95 1.21
CA SER A 86 4.78 22.76 2.11
C SER A 86 3.55 22.03 2.66
N ASN A 87 3.22 20.85 2.09
CA ASN A 87 2.12 20.00 2.54
C ASN A 87 2.62 18.81 3.36
N PHE A 88 1.70 18.03 3.93
CA PHE A 88 1.97 16.83 4.72
C PHE A 88 1.36 15.58 4.10
N GLU A 89 1.24 15.56 2.78
CA GLU A 89 0.90 14.37 2.00
C GLU A 89 2.18 13.62 1.66
N ILE A 90 2.16 12.30 1.82
CA ILE A 90 3.36 11.47 1.65
C ILE A 90 3.86 11.45 0.19
N GLY A 91 2.94 11.56 -0.77
CA GLY A 91 3.20 11.42 -2.20
C GLY A 91 3.36 9.96 -2.67
N PRO A 92 3.04 9.66 -3.94
CA PRO A 92 3.03 8.29 -4.48
C PRO A 92 4.38 7.59 -4.46
N GLU A 93 5.48 8.36 -4.57
CA GLU A 93 6.85 7.84 -4.56
C GLU A 93 7.52 7.93 -3.18
N GLY A 94 6.77 8.39 -2.15
CA GLY A 94 7.30 8.64 -0.81
C GLY A 94 8.16 9.91 -0.74
N GLU A 95 8.02 10.81 -1.72
CA GLU A 95 8.86 11.99 -1.91
C GLU A 95 8.79 13.01 -0.76
N ASN A 96 7.76 12.94 0.09
CA ASN A 96 7.59 13.83 1.24
C ASN A 96 7.61 13.09 2.58
N VAL A 97 8.03 11.84 2.61
CA VAL A 97 7.90 10.96 3.77
C VAL A 97 8.54 11.52 5.05
N LEU A 98 9.70 12.19 4.97
CA LEU A 98 10.40 12.69 6.16
C LEU A 98 9.69 13.90 6.78
N ASN A 99 9.11 14.78 5.97
CA ASN A 99 8.31 15.91 6.45
C ASN A 99 7.02 15.44 7.13
N VAL A 100 6.40 14.40 6.57
CA VAL A 100 5.23 13.74 7.15
C VAL A 100 5.57 13.11 8.50
N ILE A 101 6.68 12.39 8.61
CA ILE A 101 7.15 11.78 9.88
C ILE A 101 7.32 12.85 10.96
N GLU A 102 7.97 13.96 10.64
CA GLU A 102 8.17 15.06 11.59
C GLU A 102 6.84 15.67 12.04
N HIS A 103 5.91 15.88 11.10
CA HIS A 103 4.59 16.48 11.40
C HIS A 103 3.76 15.63 12.34
N PHE A 104 3.75 14.31 12.14
CA PHE A 104 2.96 13.36 12.92
C PHE A 104 3.74 12.70 14.07
N SER A 105 4.98 13.13 14.34
CA SER A 105 5.93 12.48 15.27
C SER A 105 5.34 12.15 16.64
N ASP A 106 4.53 13.05 17.18
CA ASP A 106 3.96 13.00 18.53
C ASP A 106 2.53 12.42 18.58
N GLU A 107 1.93 12.11 17.44
CA GLU A 107 0.60 11.50 17.37
C GLU A 107 0.58 10.13 18.05
N ILE A 108 -0.42 9.91 18.90
CA ILE A 108 -0.56 8.66 19.65
C ILE A 108 -1.28 7.62 18.79
N LEU A 109 -0.66 6.47 18.61
CA LEU A 109 -1.22 5.35 17.88
C LEU A 109 -1.86 4.31 18.82
N ALA A 110 -2.65 3.40 18.23
CA ALA A 110 -3.31 2.32 18.99
C ALA A 110 -2.29 1.40 19.67
N ASP A 111 -2.61 0.93 20.86
CA ASP A 111 -1.76 0.05 21.67
C ASP A 111 -1.31 -1.20 20.92
N SER A 112 -2.16 -1.75 20.05
CA SER A 112 -1.86 -2.92 19.24
C SER A 112 -0.71 -2.71 18.26
N LEU A 113 -0.41 -1.46 17.86
CA LEU A 113 0.64 -1.11 16.93
C LEU A 113 1.99 -0.90 17.61
N GLN A 114 2.02 -0.70 18.93
CA GLN A 114 3.25 -0.45 19.67
C GLN A 114 4.26 -1.59 19.53
N GLY A 115 3.80 -2.86 19.63
CA GLY A 115 4.69 -4.01 19.58
C GLY A 115 5.82 -3.90 20.61
N GLU A 116 7.06 -3.91 20.13
CA GLU A 116 8.28 -3.78 20.95
C GLU A 116 8.82 -2.33 21.00
N ALA A 117 8.09 -1.35 20.45
CA ALA A 117 8.50 0.04 20.47
C ALA A 117 8.54 0.61 21.91
N GLU A 118 9.48 1.53 22.17
CA GLU A 118 9.66 2.16 23.49
C GLU A 118 8.48 3.04 23.92
N GLY A 119 7.60 3.42 22.98
CA GLY A 119 6.45 4.26 23.23
C GLY A 119 5.37 4.09 22.16
N LYS A 120 4.28 4.85 22.33
CA LYS A 120 3.08 4.78 21.47
C LYS A 120 2.98 5.92 20.47
N THR A 121 3.92 6.85 20.47
CA THR A 121 3.93 7.92 19.49
C THR A 121 4.30 7.39 18.11
N PHE A 122 3.86 8.08 17.09
CA PHE A 122 4.13 7.73 15.69
C PHE A 122 5.62 7.45 15.45
N SER A 123 6.50 8.29 15.97
CA SER A 123 7.96 8.15 15.82
C SER A 123 8.50 6.88 16.47
N TYR A 124 8.05 6.53 17.69
CA TYR A 124 8.48 5.31 18.37
C TYR A 124 7.96 4.06 17.67
N VAL A 125 6.68 4.03 17.29
CA VAL A 125 6.07 2.91 16.60
C VAL A 125 6.72 2.70 15.24
N LEU A 126 6.96 3.76 14.46
CA LEU A 126 7.69 3.70 13.19
C LEU A 126 9.08 3.08 13.37
N SER A 127 9.85 3.55 14.37
CA SER A 127 11.19 3.02 14.66
C SER A 127 11.15 1.54 15.04
N GLY A 128 10.19 1.14 15.86
CA GLY A 128 10.01 -0.26 16.24
C GLY A 128 9.71 -1.18 15.06
N TRP A 129 8.85 -0.75 14.13
CA TRP A 129 8.54 -1.52 12.92
C TRP A 129 9.70 -1.56 11.92
N LEU A 130 10.46 -0.48 11.78
CA LEU A 130 11.71 -0.52 10.99
C LEU A 130 12.69 -1.55 11.53
N GLN A 131 12.86 -1.64 12.86
CA GLN A 131 13.73 -2.63 13.52
C GLN A 131 13.22 -4.07 13.33
N LYS A 132 11.92 -4.31 13.30
CA LYS A 132 11.37 -5.64 12.98
C LYS A 132 11.68 -6.07 11.54
N ILE A 133 11.54 -5.15 10.59
CA ILE A 133 11.84 -5.39 9.16
C ILE A 133 13.35 -5.54 8.92
N SER A 134 14.16 -4.72 9.58
CA SER A 134 15.62 -4.73 9.51
C SER A 134 16.20 -4.64 10.93
N PRO A 135 16.55 -5.78 11.55
CA PRO A 135 17.01 -5.81 12.94
C PRO A 135 18.19 -4.88 13.21
N ASP A 136 18.20 -4.34 14.43
CA ASP A 136 19.26 -3.47 14.98
C ASP A 136 19.42 -2.10 14.29
N VAL A 137 18.53 -1.73 13.34
CA VAL A 137 18.61 -0.44 12.66
C VAL A 137 18.11 0.70 13.55
N LYS A 138 18.88 1.77 13.62
CA LYS A 138 18.48 3.03 14.27
C LYS A 138 18.19 4.09 13.22
N PHE A 139 16.92 4.47 13.09
CA PHE A 139 16.45 5.45 12.12
C PHE A 139 16.41 6.86 12.74
N GLU A 140 16.92 7.85 12.01
CA GLU A 140 16.85 9.26 12.38
C GLU A 140 16.48 10.13 11.17
N PRO A 141 15.29 10.76 11.13
CA PRO A 141 14.97 11.77 10.14
C PRO A 141 15.70 13.08 10.46
N LYS A 142 16.18 13.79 9.44
CA LYS A 142 16.84 15.10 9.55
C LYS A 142 16.20 16.08 8.57
N LEU A 143 15.72 17.21 9.09
CA LEU A 143 15.16 18.30 8.29
C LEU A 143 16.08 19.52 8.37
N ALA A 144 16.60 19.94 7.24
CA ALA A 144 17.38 21.16 7.11
C ALA A 144 16.48 22.25 6.47
N LYS A 145 15.58 22.82 7.28
CA LYS A 145 14.54 23.76 6.84
C LYS A 145 15.09 25.00 6.14
N GLN A 146 16.32 25.47 6.51
CA GLN A 146 16.98 26.61 5.87
C GLN A 146 17.49 26.30 4.45
N ALA A 147 17.65 25.03 4.12
CA ALA A 147 18.10 24.56 2.81
C ALA A 147 16.99 23.89 1.99
N ASP A 148 15.74 23.86 2.50
CA ASP A 148 14.58 23.20 1.90
C ASP A 148 14.82 21.74 1.54
N ILE A 149 15.61 21.02 2.36
CA ILE A 149 15.91 19.60 2.17
C ILE A 149 15.71 18.79 3.45
N SER A 150 15.48 17.50 3.26
CA SER A 150 15.51 16.49 4.31
C SER A 150 16.37 15.30 3.90
N TYR A 151 16.82 14.51 4.87
CA TYR A 151 17.51 13.24 4.64
C TYR A 151 17.33 12.31 5.82
N SER A 152 17.48 11.01 5.58
CA SER A 152 17.44 9.99 6.62
C SER A 152 18.83 9.45 6.93
N LEU A 153 19.05 9.16 8.21
CA LEU A 153 20.19 8.40 8.68
C LEU A 153 19.71 7.05 9.23
N TYR A 154 20.48 6.02 8.95
CA TYR A 154 20.34 4.68 9.49
C TYR A 154 21.70 4.31 10.11
N ASP A 155 21.75 4.16 11.43
CA ASP A 155 23.01 3.96 12.18
C ASP A 155 24.07 5.00 11.85
N GLN A 156 23.68 6.27 11.74
CA GLN A 156 24.49 7.42 11.33
C GLN A 156 24.94 7.41 9.85
N HIS A 157 24.56 6.41 9.06
CA HIS A 157 24.82 6.36 7.63
C HIS A 157 23.65 6.95 6.84
N ARG A 158 23.94 7.67 5.76
CA ARG A 158 22.91 8.17 4.85
C ARG A 158 22.19 7.01 4.17
N SER A 159 20.91 7.19 3.82
CA SER A 159 20.13 6.19 3.10
C SER A 159 20.79 5.67 1.83
N SER A 160 21.56 6.51 1.12
CA SER A 160 22.34 6.10 -0.06
C SER A 160 23.45 5.09 0.21
N ASN A 161 23.84 4.91 1.46
CA ASN A 161 24.95 4.04 1.88
C ASN A 161 24.46 2.79 2.63
N VAL A 162 23.15 2.57 2.70
CA VAL A 162 22.53 1.40 3.32
C VAL A 162 21.71 0.62 2.32
N GLY A 163 21.23 -0.58 2.68
CA GLY A 163 20.42 -1.41 1.81
C GLY A 163 19.10 -0.73 1.41
N TYR A 164 18.69 -0.93 0.16
CA TYR A 164 17.46 -0.34 -0.41
C TYR A 164 16.18 -0.68 0.38
N GLY A 165 16.12 -1.84 1.04
CA GLY A 165 14.94 -2.31 1.77
C GLY A 165 14.39 -1.30 2.78
N LEU A 166 15.29 -0.62 3.52
CA LEU A 166 14.88 0.40 4.50
C LEU A 166 14.20 1.61 3.84
N SER A 167 14.80 2.11 2.77
CA SER A 167 14.25 3.27 2.05
C SER A 167 12.95 2.94 1.32
N TYR A 168 12.78 1.70 0.85
CA TYR A 168 11.56 1.24 0.19
C TYR A 168 10.44 0.91 1.17
N SER A 169 10.74 0.40 2.36
CA SER A 169 9.74 0.09 3.39
C SER A 169 9.24 1.32 4.14
N LEU A 170 10.08 2.35 4.30
CA LEU A 170 9.74 3.54 5.08
C LEU A 170 8.42 4.20 4.65
N PRO A 171 8.20 4.57 3.37
CA PRO A 171 6.93 5.18 2.96
C PRO A 171 5.72 4.22 3.10
N VAL A 172 5.94 2.91 2.99
CA VAL A 172 4.87 1.91 3.20
C VAL A 172 4.43 1.90 4.65
N ILE A 173 5.37 1.84 5.60
CA ILE A 173 5.09 1.85 7.04
C ILE A 173 4.37 3.16 7.41
N VAL A 174 4.88 4.30 6.93
CA VAL A 174 4.29 5.62 7.21
C VAL A 174 2.86 5.70 6.67
N ALA A 175 2.60 5.25 5.43
CA ALA A 175 1.25 5.24 4.85
C ALA A 175 0.27 4.37 5.67
N LEU A 176 0.70 3.19 6.11
CA LEU A 176 -0.10 2.30 6.95
C LEU A 176 -0.45 2.96 8.30
N LEU A 177 0.53 3.57 8.97
CA LEU A 177 0.31 4.26 10.24
C LEU A 177 -0.61 5.47 10.07
N LEU A 178 -0.46 6.26 8.99
CA LEU A 178 -1.37 7.38 8.67
C LEU A 178 -2.81 6.90 8.45
N GLY A 179 -2.99 5.75 7.80
CA GLY A 179 -4.30 5.13 7.61
C GLY A 179 -5.02 4.82 8.93
N THR A 180 -4.29 4.57 10.01
CA THR A 180 -4.90 4.35 11.34
C THR A 180 -5.30 5.64 12.05
N LEU A 181 -4.68 6.76 11.72
CA LEU A 181 -5.03 8.08 12.27
C LEU A 181 -6.29 8.67 11.62
N ASN A 182 -6.56 8.30 10.37
CA ASN A 182 -7.73 8.77 9.63
C ASN A 182 -8.49 7.59 9.01
N GLN A 183 -9.52 7.13 9.72
CA GLN A 183 -10.34 5.98 9.32
C GLN A 183 -11.19 6.23 8.04
N ASP A 184 -11.33 7.48 7.61
CA ASP A 184 -11.96 7.83 6.33
C ASP A 184 -10.98 7.73 5.15
N SER A 185 -9.74 7.27 5.40
CA SER A 185 -8.73 7.07 4.36
C SER A 185 -8.73 5.66 3.81
N LEU A 186 -8.38 5.55 2.54
CA LEU A 186 -8.06 4.28 1.88
C LEU A 186 -6.56 4.25 1.52
N VAL A 187 -5.83 3.32 2.09
CA VAL A 187 -4.40 3.12 1.83
C VAL A 187 -4.23 2.13 0.69
N LEU A 188 -3.61 2.58 -0.41
CA LEU A 188 -3.29 1.75 -1.58
C LEU A 188 -1.79 1.56 -1.65
N ILE A 189 -1.33 0.32 -1.67
CA ILE A 189 0.10 -0.01 -1.68
C ILE A 189 0.39 -1.00 -2.79
N GLU A 190 1.37 -0.68 -3.63
CA GLU A 190 1.92 -1.59 -4.62
C GLU A 190 3.27 -2.13 -4.13
N ASN A 191 3.49 -3.44 -4.26
CA ASN A 191 4.71 -4.17 -3.92
C ASN A 191 5.34 -3.76 -2.57
N PRO A 192 4.64 -3.87 -1.43
CA PRO A 192 5.21 -3.52 -0.12
C PRO A 192 6.45 -4.35 0.22
N GLU A 193 6.60 -5.52 -0.37
CA GLU A 193 7.72 -6.44 -0.21
C GLU A 193 9.00 -6.04 -0.93
N ALA A 194 8.97 -5.01 -1.78
CA ALA A 194 10.09 -4.68 -2.65
C ALA A 194 11.39 -4.44 -1.84
N HIS A 195 12.46 -5.16 -2.24
CA HIS A 195 13.80 -5.09 -1.64
C HIS A 195 13.90 -5.52 -0.17
N ILE A 196 12.87 -6.14 0.40
CA ILE A 196 12.86 -6.61 1.78
C ILE A 196 13.16 -8.12 1.83
N HIS A 197 13.99 -8.54 2.78
CA HIS A 197 14.24 -9.96 3.03
C HIS A 197 12.93 -10.70 3.41
N PRO A 198 12.74 -11.98 3.07
CA PRO A 198 11.53 -12.76 3.40
C PRO A 198 11.02 -12.59 4.83
N ARG A 199 11.92 -12.60 5.82
CA ARG A 199 11.55 -12.32 7.22
C ARG A 199 10.91 -10.94 7.38
N GLY A 200 11.45 -9.91 6.75
CA GLY A 200 10.88 -8.56 6.80
C GLY A 200 9.54 -8.45 6.07
N GLN A 201 9.34 -9.25 5.01
CA GLN A 201 8.04 -9.34 4.30
C GLN A 201 6.96 -9.92 5.21
N TYR A 202 7.30 -10.94 6.02
CA TYR A 202 6.41 -11.45 7.06
C TYR A 202 6.06 -10.36 8.09
N GLU A 203 7.05 -9.63 8.61
CA GLU A 203 6.80 -8.54 9.56
C GLU A 203 5.95 -7.41 8.95
N MET A 204 6.15 -7.09 7.67
CA MET A 204 5.31 -6.14 6.94
C MET A 204 3.85 -6.61 6.89
N SER A 205 3.61 -7.90 6.69
CA SER A 205 2.26 -8.45 6.69
C SER A 205 1.59 -8.34 8.06
N GLN A 206 2.34 -8.52 9.15
CA GLN A 206 1.84 -8.35 10.51
C GLN A 206 1.45 -6.88 10.76
N LEU A 207 2.27 -5.92 10.31
CA LEU A 207 1.93 -4.50 10.39
C LEU A 207 0.65 -4.17 9.62
N ILE A 208 0.51 -4.65 8.39
CA ILE A 208 -0.71 -4.45 7.58
C ILE A 208 -1.94 -4.94 8.34
N CYS A 209 -1.88 -6.16 8.89
CA CYS A 209 -3.00 -6.74 9.64
C CYS A 209 -3.33 -5.94 10.90
N LEU A 210 -2.33 -5.50 11.65
CA LEU A 210 -2.52 -4.69 12.86
C LEU A 210 -3.08 -3.30 12.55
N CYS A 211 -2.66 -2.68 11.44
CA CYS A 211 -3.24 -1.42 10.99
C CYS A 211 -4.73 -1.58 10.60
N VAL A 212 -5.10 -2.69 9.95
CA VAL A 212 -6.51 -3.00 9.66
C VAL A 212 -7.31 -3.25 10.95
N GLU A 213 -6.73 -3.94 11.94
CA GLU A 213 -7.35 -4.09 13.27
C GLU A 213 -7.54 -2.74 13.97
N ALA A 214 -6.61 -1.82 13.79
CA ALA A 214 -6.68 -0.44 14.31
C ALA A 214 -7.63 0.47 13.50
N GLY A 215 -8.29 -0.03 12.46
CA GLY A 215 -9.33 0.67 11.70
C GLY A 215 -8.90 1.21 10.34
N ALA A 216 -7.68 0.95 9.88
CA ALA A 216 -7.26 1.34 8.54
C ALA A 216 -7.95 0.50 7.45
N HIS A 217 -8.32 1.13 6.34
CA HIS A 217 -8.75 0.45 5.13
C HIS A 217 -7.56 0.31 4.18
N VAL A 218 -7.19 -0.91 3.82
CA VAL A 218 -5.96 -1.17 3.07
C VAL A 218 -6.22 -2.06 1.85
N ILE A 219 -5.69 -1.66 0.70
CA ILE A 219 -5.60 -2.49 -0.49
C ILE A 219 -4.13 -2.65 -0.83
N VAL A 220 -3.67 -3.90 -0.93
CA VAL A 220 -2.28 -4.24 -1.23
C VAL A 220 -2.24 -5.03 -2.54
N GLU A 221 -1.37 -4.62 -3.43
CA GLU A 221 -0.94 -5.42 -4.57
C GLU A 221 0.43 -6.03 -4.23
N THR A 222 0.59 -7.33 -4.41
CA THR A 222 1.81 -8.04 -4.03
C THR A 222 2.07 -9.27 -4.89
N HIS A 223 3.36 -9.58 -5.08
CA HIS A 223 3.87 -10.81 -5.68
C HIS A 223 4.56 -11.72 -4.65
N SER A 224 4.44 -11.43 -3.35
CA SER A 224 5.10 -12.17 -2.29
C SER A 224 4.19 -13.21 -1.65
N ASP A 225 4.59 -14.48 -1.75
CA ASP A 225 4.03 -15.59 -0.97
C ASP A 225 4.27 -15.41 0.54
N HIS A 226 5.44 -14.90 0.93
CA HIS A 226 5.76 -14.63 2.34
C HIS A 226 4.83 -13.59 2.98
N LEU A 227 4.48 -12.53 2.22
CA LEU A 227 3.53 -11.53 2.69
C LEU A 227 2.13 -12.12 2.81
N PHE A 228 1.69 -12.87 1.79
CA PHE A 228 0.38 -13.52 1.79
C PHE A 228 0.26 -14.57 2.89
N ASP A 229 1.29 -15.40 3.06
CA ASP A 229 1.33 -16.40 4.13
C ASP A 229 1.34 -15.76 5.53
N GLY A 230 2.03 -14.63 5.70
CA GLY A 230 1.99 -13.87 6.94
C GLY A 230 0.58 -13.38 7.30
N ILE A 231 -0.21 -12.91 6.31
CA ILE A 231 -1.63 -12.56 6.51
C ILE A 231 -2.46 -13.80 6.91
N ARG A 232 -2.24 -14.95 6.25
CA ARG A 232 -2.92 -16.22 6.58
C ARG A 232 -2.59 -16.69 8.00
N ILE A 233 -1.33 -16.56 8.41
CA ILE A 233 -0.89 -16.89 9.77
C ILE A 233 -1.58 -15.97 10.79
N PHE A 234 -1.64 -14.66 10.50
CA PHE A 234 -2.35 -13.71 11.35
C PHE A 234 -3.84 -14.06 11.50
N CYS A 235 -4.52 -14.42 10.42
CA CYS A 235 -5.91 -14.89 10.46
C CYS A 235 -6.09 -16.14 11.35
N LYS A 236 -5.10 -17.05 11.36
CA LYS A 236 -5.13 -18.27 12.16
C LYS A 236 -4.86 -18.00 13.64
N GLU A 237 -3.93 -17.13 13.95
CA GLU A 237 -3.47 -16.86 15.33
C GLU A 237 -4.36 -15.84 16.03
N ASN A 238 -4.94 -14.91 15.29
CA ASN A 238 -5.87 -13.93 15.84
C ASN A 238 -7.22 -14.58 16.11
N LYS A 239 -7.60 -14.63 17.40
CA LYS A 239 -8.87 -15.22 17.87
C LYS A 239 -10.09 -14.36 17.51
N THR A 240 -9.88 -13.15 17.03
CA THR A 240 -10.95 -12.27 16.52
C THR A 240 -11.47 -12.77 15.16
N SER A 241 -12.51 -12.16 14.64
CA SER A 241 -13.02 -12.43 13.28
C SER A 241 -12.20 -11.76 12.18
N PHE A 242 -10.87 -11.60 12.36
CA PHE A 242 -10.02 -10.88 11.40
C PHE A 242 -10.09 -11.46 9.99
N ALA A 243 -10.16 -12.78 9.86
CA ALA A 243 -10.31 -13.44 8.56
C ALA A 243 -11.55 -12.93 7.78
N ASP A 244 -12.59 -12.50 8.47
CA ASP A 244 -13.83 -11.99 7.86
C ASP A 244 -13.62 -10.55 7.28
N LYS A 245 -12.52 -9.89 7.62
CA LYS A 245 -12.12 -8.56 7.12
C LYS A 245 -11.19 -8.63 5.90
N VAL A 246 -10.76 -9.83 5.50
CA VAL A 246 -9.75 -10.03 4.45
C VAL A 246 -10.33 -10.76 3.25
N ILE A 247 -10.11 -10.22 2.09
CA ILE A 247 -10.36 -10.91 0.82
C ILE A 247 -9.13 -10.79 -0.07
N ALA A 248 -8.74 -11.88 -0.72
CA ALA A 248 -7.68 -11.88 -1.72
C ALA A 248 -8.28 -12.08 -3.13
N TYR A 249 -7.68 -11.42 -4.10
CA TYR A 249 -8.05 -11.55 -5.51
C TYR A 249 -6.83 -12.02 -6.30
N TRP A 250 -7.00 -13.12 -7.01
CA TRP A 250 -6.02 -13.60 -7.98
C TRP A 250 -6.38 -13.09 -9.37
N CYS A 251 -5.47 -12.33 -9.97
CA CYS A 251 -5.66 -11.73 -11.29
C CYS A 251 -4.75 -12.42 -12.31
N GLN A 252 -5.31 -12.95 -13.38
CA GLN A 252 -4.58 -13.58 -14.47
C GLN A 252 -5.19 -13.21 -15.82
N LEU A 253 -4.39 -13.27 -16.88
CA LEU A 253 -4.90 -13.06 -18.24
C LEU A 253 -5.49 -14.37 -18.78
N ASP A 254 -6.66 -14.29 -19.39
CA ASP A 254 -7.23 -15.39 -20.17
C ASP A 254 -6.63 -15.48 -21.59
N GLU A 255 -7.08 -16.45 -22.39
CA GLU A 255 -6.66 -16.64 -23.76
C GLU A 255 -6.94 -15.43 -24.68
N ASN A 256 -7.91 -14.61 -24.32
CA ASN A 256 -8.31 -13.39 -25.05
C ASN A 256 -7.58 -12.14 -24.53
N LYS A 257 -6.59 -12.31 -23.65
CA LYS A 257 -5.88 -11.20 -22.96
C LYS A 257 -6.81 -10.31 -22.12
N CYS A 258 -7.92 -10.87 -21.64
CA CYS A 258 -8.78 -10.24 -20.66
C CYS A 258 -8.37 -10.69 -19.25
N THR A 259 -8.41 -9.77 -18.30
CA THR A 259 -8.11 -10.12 -16.90
C THR A 259 -9.27 -10.91 -16.31
N LYS A 260 -8.98 -12.14 -15.90
CA LYS A 260 -9.85 -12.97 -15.06
C LYS A 260 -9.48 -12.73 -13.61
N VAL A 261 -10.49 -12.54 -12.75
CA VAL A 261 -10.31 -12.30 -11.32
C VAL A 261 -11.01 -13.41 -10.55
N ASP A 262 -10.22 -14.17 -9.78
CA ASP A 262 -10.73 -15.20 -8.88
C ASP A 262 -10.63 -14.70 -7.43
N SER A 263 -11.74 -14.72 -6.67
CA SER A 263 -11.74 -14.35 -5.26
C SER A 263 -11.34 -15.54 -4.40
N CYS A 264 -10.45 -15.30 -3.44
CA CYS A 264 -9.92 -16.28 -2.51
C CYS A 264 -10.24 -15.83 -1.09
N HIS A 265 -10.99 -16.65 -0.34
CA HIS A 265 -11.33 -16.35 1.05
C HIS A 265 -10.39 -17.08 2.01
N ILE A 266 -9.79 -16.32 2.92
CA ILE A 266 -8.96 -16.88 3.97
C ILE A 266 -9.86 -17.27 5.15
N LYS A 267 -9.84 -18.54 5.53
CA LYS A 267 -10.59 -19.05 6.68
C LYS A 267 -9.88 -18.68 7.99
N ARG A 268 -10.62 -18.72 9.09
CA ARG A 268 -10.10 -18.50 10.46
C ARG A 268 -8.97 -19.46 10.87
N ASN A 269 -8.78 -20.58 10.16
CA ASN A 269 -7.67 -21.51 10.35
C ASN A 269 -6.48 -21.25 9.39
N GLY A 270 -6.49 -20.12 8.67
CA GLY A 270 -5.45 -19.73 7.72
C GLY A 270 -5.50 -20.46 6.38
N LYS A 271 -6.43 -21.42 6.18
CA LYS A 271 -6.61 -22.08 4.89
C LYS A 271 -7.35 -21.16 3.93
N VAL A 272 -7.02 -21.26 2.64
CA VAL A 272 -7.66 -20.51 1.57
C VAL A 272 -8.67 -21.41 0.87
N ASP A 273 -9.88 -20.89 0.66
CA ASP A 273 -10.85 -21.52 -0.23
C ASP A 273 -10.52 -21.19 -1.67
N ASN A 274 -10.72 -22.15 -2.57
CA ASN A 274 -10.49 -21.97 -4.00
C ASN A 274 -9.10 -21.45 -4.34
N TRP A 275 -8.05 -22.17 -3.87
CA TRP A 275 -6.67 -21.82 -4.22
C TRP A 275 -6.47 -21.95 -5.75
N PRO A 276 -6.32 -20.83 -6.50
CA PRO A 276 -6.16 -20.90 -7.94
C PRO A 276 -4.82 -21.51 -8.33
N GLN A 277 -4.80 -22.24 -9.42
CA GLN A 277 -3.56 -22.73 -10.01
C GLN A 277 -2.64 -21.56 -10.41
N GLY A 278 -1.38 -21.64 -10.08
CA GLY A 278 -0.38 -20.59 -10.34
C GLY A 278 -0.26 -19.56 -9.21
N MET A 279 -1.17 -19.56 -8.24
CA MET A 279 -1.10 -18.65 -7.11
C MET A 279 -0.11 -19.16 -6.07
N PHE A 280 1.12 -18.64 -6.04
CA PHE A 280 2.16 -18.96 -5.05
C PHE A 280 2.47 -20.46 -4.90
N ASP A 281 2.35 -21.26 -5.96
CA ASP A 281 2.59 -22.71 -5.95
C ASP A 281 3.99 -23.09 -6.48
N GLN A 282 4.77 -22.13 -6.98
CA GLN A 282 6.08 -22.39 -7.60
C GLN A 282 7.05 -23.09 -6.64
N PHE A 283 7.06 -22.70 -5.36
CA PHE A 283 7.92 -23.35 -4.37
C PHE A 283 7.61 -24.85 -4.22
N LEU A 284 6.33 -25.23 -4.22
CA LEU A 284 5.92 -26.64 -4.14
C LEU A 284 6.32 -27.41 -5.38
N ILE A 285 6.11 -26.81 -6.56
CA ILE A 285 6.52 -27.40 -7.85
C ILE A 285 8.03 -27.63 -7.89
N ASP A 286 8.83 -26.66 -7.44
CA ASP A 286 10.29 -26.79 -7.43
C ASP A 286 10.75 -27.80 -6.38
N ALA A 287 10.13 -27.85 -5.22
CA ALA A 287 10.44 -28.83 -4.18
C ALA A 287 10.20 -30.27 -4.66
N GLU A 288 9.10 -30.52 -5.39
CA GLU A 288 8.82 -31.83 -5.99
C GLU A 288 9.88 -32.25 -7.04
N ARG A 289 10.52 -31.29 -7.70
CA ARG A 289 11.58 -31.57 -8.72
C ARG A 289 12.96 -31.74 -8.13
N LEU A 290 13.16 -31.32 -6.85
CA LEU A 290 14.44 -31.45 -6.14
C LEU A 290 14.55 -32.74 -5.33
N ILE A 291 13.44 -33.46 -5.12
CA ILE A 291 13.39 -34.78 -4.49
C ILE A 291 13.47 -35.88 -5.53
#